data_8cf6584aedf02d30f9538b0437ac04ae
#
_entry.id   8cf6584aedf02d30f9538b0437ac04ae
#
_cell.length_a   1.000
_cell.length_b   1.000
_cell.length_c   1.000
_cell.angle_alpha   90.00
_cell.angle_beta   90.00
_cell.angle_gamma   90.00
#
_symmetry.space_group_name_H-M   'P 1'
#
loop_
_entity.id
_entity.type
_entity.pdbx_description
1 polymer ?
#
loop_
_entity_poly.entity_id
_entity_poly.type
_entity_poly.pdbx_seq_one_letter_code
_entity_poly.pdbx_strand_id
1 'polypeptide(L)'
;GLGLFAFGAALLHGTDVNTAFWILVFYVIIGRLGQSIMLPAINVSALRALPPEQLNNASGSINFIRMMGGAFGVNLLVVFMEQRTEFHAISMTATQTAHNEASRELLIMVSELLHDSGVADAVLQPGALHFLGRVVEAQAQMMGFQDGFMIIALVFVAALLPAILMGKGSRGQK
;
A
#
# COMPACT_ATOMS: atom_id res chain seq x y z
N GLY A 1 0.12 18.88 4.94
CA GLY A 1 -0.07 17.55 5.52
C GLY A 1 -0.56 16.53 4.49
N LEU A 2 -1.57 16.88 3.69
CA LEU A 2 -2.08 16.03 2.58
C LEU A 2 -0.98 15.75 1.54
N GLY A 3 -0.26 16.78 1.12
CA GLY A 3 0.82 16.63 0.13
C GLY A 3 1.98 15.78 0.67
N LEU A 4 2.36 15.97 1.92
CA LEU A 4 3.43 15.19 2.55
C LEU A 4 3.03 13.72 2.73
N PHE A 5 1.77 13.44 3.06
CA PHE A 5 1.24 12.07 3.15
C PHE A 5 1.19 11.40 1.78
N ALA A 6 0.69 12.10 0.74
CA ALA A 6 0.69 11.61 -0.63
C ALA A 6 2.10 11.31 -1.13
N PHE A 7 3.06 12.17 -0.81
CA PHE A 7 4.47 11.96 -1.17
C PHE A 7 5.07 10.73 -0.47
N GLY A 8 4.80 10.55 0.84
CA GLY A 8 5.23 9.34 1.57
C GLY A 8 4.64 8.05 0.96
N ALA A 9 3.35 8.07 0.58
CA ALA A 9 2.72 6.93 -0.10
C ALA A 9 3.33 6.67 -1.48
N ALA A 10 3.65 7.72 -2.25
CA ALA A 10 4.31 7.59 -3.54
C ALA A 10 5.73 7.00 -3.43
N LEU A 11 6.47 7.34 -2.37
CA LEU A 11 7.77 6.73 -2.10
C LEU A 11 7.65 5.24 -1.79
N LEU A 12 6.62 4.83 -1.04
CA LEU A 12 6.36 3.42 -0.74
C LEU A 12 5.95 2.62 -1.99
N HIS A 13 5.31 3.24 -2.98
CA HIS A 13 5.05 2.59 -4.27
C HIS A 13 6.35 2.16 -4.99
N GLY A 14 7.42 2.92 -4.87
CA GLY A 14 8.71 2.61 -5.50
C GLY A 14 9.59 1.59 -4.75
N THR A 15 9.09 0.95 -3.69
CA THR A 15 9.86 -0.04 -2.91
C THR A 15 9.72 -1.44 -3.50
N ASP A 16 10.76 -2.27 -3.32
CA ASP A 16 10.80 -3.67 -3.73
C ASP A 16 11.26 -4.58 -2.57
N VAL A 17 11.31 -5.88 -2.82
CA VAL A 17 11.74 -6.89 -1.82
C VAL A 17 13.20 -6.71 -1.36
N ASN A 18 14.03 -5.99 -2.13
CA ASN A 18 15.44 -5.72 -1.83
C ASN A 18 15.62 -4.36 -1.14
N THR A 19 14.55 -3.59 -0.96
CA THR A 19 14.64 -2.26 -0.35
C THR A 19 15.10 -2.37 1.09
N ALA A 20 16.19 -1.68 1.45
CA ALA A 20 16.74 -1.71 2.79
C ALA A 20 15.71 -1.24 3.83
N PHE A 21 15.64 -1.94 4.96
CA PHE A 21 14.69 -1.67 6.04
C PHE A 21 14.67 -0.20 6.48
N TRP A 22 15.83 0.45 6.60
CA TRP A 22 15.92 1.85 7.01
C TRP A 22 15.31 2.84 6.01
N ILE A 23 15.34 2.50 4.72
CA ILE A 23 14.68 3.29 3.68
C ILE A 23 13.16 3.22 3.86
N LEU A 24 12.62 2.02 4.11
CA LEU A 24 11.19 1.84 4.40
C LEU A 24 10.77 2.64 5.64
N VAL A 25 11.56 2.57 6.72
CA VAL A 25 11.31 3.35 7.95
C VAL A 25 11.25 4.85 7.64
N PHE A 26 12.20 5.34 6.85
CA PHE A 26 12.24 6.76 6.47
C PHE A 26 10.98 7.18 5.67
N TYR A 27 10.53 6.38 4.71
CA TYR A 27 9.33 6.66 3.94
C TYR A 27 8.06 6.67 4.80
N VAL A 28 7.96 5.71 5.74
CA VAL A 28 6.87 5.66 6.71
C VAL A 28 6.87 6.90 7.61
N ILE A 29 8.02 7.36 8.08
CA ILE A 29 8.14 8.59 8.91
C ILE A 29 7.61 9.80 8.15
N ILE A 30 7.96 9.96 6.87
CA ILE A 30 7.44 11.06 6.03
C ILE A 30 5.91 11.04 5.99
N GLY A 31 5.32 9.87 5.73
CA GLY A 31 3.87 9.71 5.73
C GLY A 31 3.24 10.03 7.09
N ARG A 32 3.85 9.58 8.21
CA ARG A 32 3.37 9.87 9.57
C ARG A 32 3.43 11.35 9.93
N LEU A 33 4.46 12.06 9.50
CA LEU A 33 4.54 13.51 9.65
C LEU A 33 3.40 14.21 8.89
N GLY A 34 3.11 13.79 7.66
CA GLY A 34 1.96 14.29 6.90
C GLY A 34 0.63 14.06 7.63
N GLN A 35 0.41 12.87 8.16
CA GLN A 35 -0.78 12.49 8.89
C GLN A 35 -0.95 13.32 10.20
N SER A 36 0.12 13.55 10.94
CA SER A 36 0.11 14.30 12.20
C SER A 36 -0.28 15.77 12.02
N ILE A 37 0.05 16.36 10.88
CA ILE A 37 -0.33 17.73 10.52
C ILE A 37 -1.79 17.76 10.01
N MET A 38 -2.19 16.80 9.19
CA MET A 38 -3.47 16.77 8.53
C MET A 38 -4.65 16.56 9.49
N LEU A 39 -4.55 15.61 10.42
CA LEU A 39 -5.68 15.22 11.28
C LEU A 39 -6.20 16.35 12.18
N PRO A 40 -5.34 17.10 12.91
CA PRO A 40 -5.80 18.24 13.70
C PRO A 40 -6.41 19.33 12.83
N ALA A 41 -5.82 19.61 11.66
CA ALA A 41 -6.31 20.63 10.76
C ALA A 41 -7.72 20.34 10.24
N ILE A 42 -8.00 19.09 9.84
CA ILE A 42 -9.32 18.66 9.40
C ILE A 42 -10.35 18.79 10.54
N ASN A 43 -10.01 18.31 11.75
CA ASN A 43 -10.91 18.36 12.89
C ASN A 43 -11.27 19.82 13.26
N VAL A 44 -10.27 20.69 13.34
CA VAL A 44 -10.48 22.11 13.66
C VAL A 44 -11.31 22.80 12.56
N SER A 45 -11.03 22.53 11.29
CA SER A 45 -11.77 23.11 10.17
C SER A 45 -13.23 22.67 10.16
N ALA A 46 -13.49 21.40 10.44
CA ALA A 46 -14.87 20.88 10.51
C ALA A 46 -15.65 21.51 11.66
N LEU A 47 -15.06 21.67 12.84
CA LEU A 47 -15.73 22.29 13.99
C LEU A 47 -15.97 23.80 13.81
N ARG A 48 -15.04 24.52 13.15
CA ARG A 48 -15.19 25.97 12.89
C ARG A 48 -16.32 26.30 11.91
N ALA A 49 -16.74 25.35 11.10
CA ALA A 49 -17.82 25.53 10.14
C ALA A 49 -19.23 25.46 10.78
N LEU A 50 -19.33 25.18 12.09
CA LEU A 50 -20.56 24.87 12.78
C LEU A 50 -20.91 25.96 13.83
N PRO A 51 -22.20 26.24 14.07
CA PRO A 51 -22.66 27.12 15.15
C PRO A 51 -22.31 26.50 16.53
N PRO A 52 -22.07 27.34 17.58
CA PRO A 52 -21.70 26.84 18.90
C PRO A 52 -22.65 25.84 19.53
N GLU A 53 -23.97 25.99 19.26
CA GLU A 53 -25.02 25.13 19.81
C GLU A 53 -24.96 23.69 19.27
N GLN A 54 -24.31 23.47 18.10
CA GLN A 54 -24.23 22.17 17.44
C GLN A 54 -22.91 21.45 17.69
N LEU A 55 -21.95 22.06 18.36
CA LEU A 55 -20.59 21.51 18.54
C LEU A 55 -20.59 20.16 19.25
N ASN A 56 -21.43 19.95 20.26
CA ASN A 56 -21.51 18.68 20.99
C ASN A 56 -21.98 17.51 20.10
N ASN A 57 -23.03 17.73 19.30
CA ASN A 57 -23.55 16.72 18.40
C ASN A 57 -22.65 16.50 17.18
N ALA A 58 -21.98 17.55 16.72
CA ALA A 58 -21.07 17.52 15.60
C ALA A 58 -19.83 16.66 15.84
N SER A 59 -19.26 16.68 17.05
CA SER A 59 -18.09 15.87 17.40
C SER A 59 -18.37 14.38 17.23
N GLY A 60 -19.55 13.90 17.65
CA GLY A 60 -19.99 12.52 17.46
C GLY A 60 -20.16 12.16 15.98
N SER A 61 -20.83 13.05 15.22
CA SER A 61 -21.06 12.83 13.78
C SER A 61 -19.76 12.81 12.99
N ILE A 62 -18.84 13.73 13.25
CA ILE A 62 -17.51 13.75 12.59
C ILE A 62 -16.75 12.47 12.89
N ASN A 63 -16.75 12.02 14.15
CA ASN A 63 -16.09 10.78 14.52
C ASN A 63 -16.72 9.56 13.86
N PHE A 64 -18.05 9.50 13.79
CA PHE A 64 -18.80 8.44 13.13
C PHE A 64 -18.46 8.36 11.63
N ILE A 65 -18.51 9.51 10.91
CA ILE A 65 -18.15 9.57 9.49
C ILE A 65 -16.70 9.13 9.26
N ARG A 66 -15.78 9.56 10.14
CA ARG A 66 -14.38 9.15 10.06
C ARG A 66 -14.20 7.65 10.23
N MET A 67 -14.88 7.04 11.21
CA MET A 67 -14.80 5.59 11.44
C MET A 67 -15.40 4.82 10.28
N MET A 68 -16.55 5.22 9.78
CA MET A 68 -17.17 4.60 8.61
C MET A 68 -16.29 4.75 7.36
N GLY A 69 -15.80 5.96 7.09
CA GLY A 69 -14.90 6.20 5.96
C GLY A 69 -13.61 5.39 6.05
N GLY A 70 -13.05 5.23 7.26
CA GLY A 70 -11.91 4.37 7.51
C GLY A 70 -12.21 2.90 7.23
N ALA A 71 -13.32 2.37 7.75
CA ALA A 71 -13.71 0.99 7.52
C ALA A 71 -13.94 0.68 6.04
N PHE A 72 -14.70 1.54 5.34
CA PHE A 72 -14.91 1.38 3.88
C PHE A 72 -13.61 1.52 3.10
N GLY A 73 -12.80 2.53 3.41
CA GLY A 73 -11.54 2.78 2.71
C GLY A 73 -10.56 1.62 2.83
N VAL A 74 -10.41 1.06 4.04
CA VAL A 74 -9.53 -0.11 4.27
C VAL A 74 -10.05 -1.33 3.50
N ASN A 75 -11.35 -1.64 3.59
CA ASN A 75 -11.90 -2.81 2.88
C ASN A 75 -11.77 -2.68 1.35
N LEU A 76 -12.06 -1.50 0.78
CA LEU A 76 -11.86 -1.26 -0.65
C LEU A 76 -10.41 -1.42 -1.07
N LEU A 77 -9.47 -0.90 -0.26
CA LEU A 77 -8.05 -1.01 -0.52
C LEU A 77 -7.58 -2.47 -0.47
N VAL A 78 -8.02 -3.24 0.54
CA VAL A 78 -7.65 -4.67 0.67
C VAL A 78 -8.14 -5.46 -0.53
N VAL A 79 -9.42 -5.33 -0.90
CA VAL A 79 -9.99 -6.02 -2.09
C VAL A 79 -9.23 -5.62 -3.36
N PHE A 80 -8.91 -4.34 -3.52
CA PHE A 80 -8.11 -3.89 -4.66
C PHE A 80 -6.72 -4.55 -4.68
N MET A 81 -6.02 -4.55 -3.54
CA MET A 81 -4.69 -5.15 -3.44
C MET A 81 -4.72 -6.66 -3.70
N GLU A 82 -5.73 -7.38 -3.21
CA GLU A 82 -5.92 -8.81 -3.48
C GLU A 82 -6.11 -9.07 -4.97
N GLN A 83 -6.97 -8.32 -5.66
CA GLN A 83 -7.18 -8.43 -7.10
C GLN A 83 -5.91 -8.12 -7.90
N ARG A 84 -5.15 -7.10 -7.47
CA ARG A 84 -3.87 -6.76 -8.11
C ARG A 84 -2.82 -7.84 -7.90
N THR A 85 -2.74 -8.40 -6.69
CA THR A 85 -1.84 -9.52 -6.37
C THR A 85 -2.16 -10.74 -7.26
N GLU A 86 -3.44 -11.11 -7.38
CA GLU A 86 -3.87 -12.20 -8.25
C GLU A 86 -3.51 -11.95 -9.73
N PHE A 87 -3.77 -10.74 -10.22
CA PHE A 87 -3.40 -10.33 -11.58
C PHE A 87 -1.89 -10.47 -11.83
N HIS A 88 -1.06 -9.99 -10.90
CA HIS A 88 0.39 -10.09 -11.01
C HIS A 88 0.86 -11.54 -10.90
N ALA A 89 0.28 -12.35 -10.01
CA ALA A 89 0.61 -13.76 -9.85
C ALA A 89 0.33 -14.56 -11.16
N ILE A 90 -0.83 -14.35 -11.76
CA ILE A 90 -1.19 -14.98 -13.05
C ILE A 90 -0.23 -14.54 -14.15
N SER A 91 0.03 -13.25 -14.26
CA SER A 91 0.94 -12.69 -15.26
C SER A 91 2.36 -13.23 -15.12
N MET A 92 2.88 -13.31 -13.89
CA MET A 92 4.20 -13.87 -13.60
C MET A 92 4.25 -15.35 -13.87
N THR A 93 3.24 -16.11 -13.45
CA THR A 93 3.17 -17.57 -13.69
C THR A 93 3.18 -17.88 -15.18
N ALA A 94 2.51 -17.07 -16.01
CA ALA A 94 2.49 -17.25 -17.46
C ALA A 94 3.88 -17.10 -18.10
N THR A 95 4.81 -16.38 -17.44
CA THR A 95 6.20 -16.23 -17.91
C THR A 95 7.16 -17.30 -17.40
N GLN A 96 6.74 -18.13 -16.41
CA GLN A 96 7.54 -19.22 -15.86
C GLN A 96 7.46 -20.48 -16.76
N THR A 97 7.97 -20.35 -17.97
CA THR A 97 8.01 -21.44 -18.95
C THR A 97 9.34 -22.18 -18.86
N ALA A 98 9.40 -23.39 -19.44
CA ALA A 98 10.64 -24.19 -19.52
C ALA A 98 11.79 -23.46 -20.25
N HIS A 99 11.48 -22.41 -21.02
CA HIS A 99 12.45 -21.58 -21.73
C HIS A 99 12.91 -20.35 -20.91
N ASN A 100 12.32 -20.11 -19.73
CA ASN A 100 12.76 -19.03 -18.86
C ASN A 100 14.04 -19.45 -18.12
N GLU A 101 15.15 -18.85 -18.51
CA GLU A 101 16.48 -19.21 -18.02
C GLU A 101 16.62 -18.97 -16.51
N ALA A 102 16.08 -17.85 -16.02
CA ALA A 102 16.11 -17.50 -14.60
C ALA A 102 15.33 -18.49 -13.73
N SER A 103 14.16 -18.94 -14.21
CA SER A 103 13.36 -19.96 -13.50
C SER A 103 14.07 -21.31 -13.47
N ARG A 104 14.71 -21.69 -14.58
CA ARG A 104 15.47 -22.93 -14.67
C ARG A 104 16.69 -22.91 -13.75
N GLU A 105 17.44 -21.81 -13.74
CA GLU A 105 18.60 -21.65 -12.87
C GLU A 105 18.21 -21.72 -11.39
N LEU A 106 17.12 -21.05 -11.01
CA LEU A 106 16.56 -21.13 -9.66
C LEU A 106 16.17 -22.56 -9.28
N LEU A 107 15.48 -23.29 -10.17
CA LEU A 107 15.08 -24.68 -9.92
C LEU A 107 16.28 -25.60 -9.72
N ILE A 108 17.36 -25.45 -10.52
CA ILE A 108 18.59 -26.20 -10.36
C ILE A 108 19.24 -25.88 -9.01
N MET A 109 19.45 -24.62 -8.71
CA MET A 109 20.05 -24.16 -7.45
C MET A 109 19.31 -24.68 -6.22
N VAL A 110 17.97 -24.57 -6.22
CA VAL A 110 17.14 -25.05 -5.09
C VAL A 110 17.16 -26.58 -5.01
N SER A 111 17.16 -27.31 -6.13
CA SER A 111 17.26 -28.75 -6.13
C SER A 111 18.60 -29.22 -5.55
N GLU A 112 19.71 -28.60 -5.91
CA GLU A 112 21.04 -28.89 -5.35
C GLU A 112 21.07 -28.63 -3.85
N LEU A 113 20.54 -27.48 -3.39
CA LEU A 113 20.46 -27.14 -1.97
C LEU A 113 19.65 -28.17 -1.16
N LEU A 114 18.52 -28.63 -1.71
CA LEU A 114 17.69 -29.65 -1.09
C LEU A 114 18.41 -31.00 -1.04
N HIS A 115 19.11 -31.38 -2.10
CA HIS A 115 19.91 -32.61 -2.16
C HIS A 115 21.04 -32.59 -1.09
N ASP A 116 21.78 -31.50 -0.99
CA ASP A 116 22.86 -31.34 0.00
C ASP A 116 22.32 -31.33 1.45
N SER A 117 21.05 -30.95 1.61
CA SER A 117 20.35 -31.01 2.91
C SER A 117 19.82 -32.42 3.25
N GLY A 118 20.06 -33.41 2.40
CA GLY A 118 19.65 -34.81 2.63
C GLY A 118 18.18 -35.10 2.28
N VAL A 119 17.53 -34.27 1.48
CA VAL A 119 16.16 -34.53 0.98
C VAL A 119 16.21 -35.63 -0.08
N ALA A 120 15.26 -36.58 0.00
CA ALA A 120 15.19 -37.69 -0.94
C ALA A 120 14.94 -37.20 -2.39
N ASP A 121 15.61 -37.82 -3.35
CA ASP A 121 15.59 -37.44 -4.78
C ASP A 121 14.17 -37.30 -5.36
N ALA A 122 13.22 -38.13 -4.92
CA ALA A 122 11.82 -38.07 -5.34
C ALA A 122 11.11 -36.77 -4.99
N VAL A 123 11.64 -35.99 -4.04
CA VAL A 123 11.00 -34.74 -3.52
C VAL A 123 11.76 -33.49 -3.99
N LEU A 124 12.93 -33.63 -4.60
CA LEU A 124 13.76 -32.48 -5.02
C LEU A 124 13.03 -31.60 -6.02
N GLN A 125 12.52 -32.16 -7.11
CA GLN A 125 11.84 -31.39 -8.14
C GLN A 125 10.51 -30.79 -7.66
N PRO A 126 9.61 -31.53 -7.00
CA PRO A 126 8.42 -30.93 -6.38
C PRO A 126 8.74 -29.84 -5.37
N GLY A 127 9.78 -30.01 -4.55
CA GLY A 127 10.24 -29.02 -3.57
C GLY A 127 10.74 -27.74 -4.23
N ALA A 128 11.55 -27.84 -5.28
CA ALA A 128 12.04 -26.70 -6.03
C ALA A 128 10.91 -25.94 -6.74
N LEU A 129 9.93 -26.64 -7.34
CA LEU A 129 8.74 -26.03 -7.94
C LEU A 129 7.88 -25.31 -6.89
N HIS A 130 7.70 -25.92 -5.72
CA HIS A 130 6.98 -25.26 -4.62
C HIS A 130 7.69 -23.98 -4.17
N PHE A 131 9.02 -23.99 -4.07
CA PHE A 131 9.80 -22.81 -3.75
C PHE A 131 9.65 -21.72 -4.81
N LEU A 132 9.75 -22.06 -6.09
CA LEU A 132 9.52 -21.11 -7.20
C LEU A 132 8.13 -20.48 -7.10
N GLY A 133 7.09 -21.28 -6.82
CA GLY A 133 5.72 -20.77 -6.60
C GLY A 133 5.66 -19.75 -5.46
N ARG A 134 6.34 -20.02 -4.34
CA ARG A 134 6.43 -19.09 -3.21
C ARG A 134 7.14 -17.78 -3.56
N VAL A 135 8.18 -17.83 -4.38
CA VAL A 135 8.89 -16.64 -4.85
C VAL A 135 7.98 -15.79 -5.74
N VAL A 136 7.28 -16.42 -6.68
CA VAL A 136 6.30 -15.74 -7.55
C VAL A 136 5.19 -15.09 -6.73
N GLU A 137 4.64 -15.80 -5.76
CA GLU A 137 3.60 -15.27 -4.87
C GLU A 137 4.09 -14.06 -4.06
N ALA A 138 5.28 -14.13 -3.47
CA ALA A 138 5.86 -13.02 -2.71
C ALA A 138 6.09 -11.79 -3.59
N GLN A 139 6.57 -11.97 -4.82
CA GLN A 139 6.73 -10.88 -5.78
C GLN A 139 5.39 -10.28 -6.20
N ALA A 140 4.39 -11.11 -6.47
CA ALA A 140 3.05 -10.65 -6.83
C ALA A 140 2.39 -9.86 -5.70
N GLN A 141 2.54 -10.32 -4.44
CA GLN A 141 2.08 -9.59 -3.26
C GLN A 141 2.77 -8.23 -3.16
N MET A 142 4.08 -8.16 -3.36
CA MET A 142 4.82 -6.89 -3.33
C MET A 142 4.30 -5.91 -4.39
N MET A 143 4.06 -6.37 -5.61
CA MET A 143 3.48 -5.54 -6.67
C MET A 143 2.05 -5.09 -6.35
N GLY A 144 1.23 -5.95 -5.74
CA GLY A 144 -0.09 -5.60 -5.23
C GLY A 144 -0.04 -4.49 -4.16
N PHE A 145 0.94 -4.54 -3.25
CA PHE A 145 1.20 -3.47 -2.28
C PHE A 145 1.63 -2.17 -2.94
N GLN A 146 2.53 -2.22 -3.93
CA GLN A 146 2.95 -1.05 -4.70
C GLN A 146 1.76 -0.36 -5.36
N ASP A 147 0.88 -1.12 -6.02
CA ASP A 147 -0.35 -0.59 -6.62
C ASP A 147 -1.29 0.02 -5.57
N GLY A 148 -1.40 -0.60 -4.40
CA GLY A 148 -2.17 -0.08 -3.27
C GLY A 148 -1.64 1.28 -2.78
N PHE A 149 -0.34 1.43 -2.62
CA PHE A 149 0.28 2.71 -2.24
C PHE A 149 0.12 3.78 -3.32
N MET A 150 0.14 3.39 -4.59
CA MET A 150 -0.11 4.30 -5.70
C MET A 150 -1.54 4.87 -5.66
N ILE A 151 -2.54 4.02 -5.42
CA ILE A 151 -3.92 4.48 -5.25
C ILE A 151 -4.06 5.41 -4.05
N ILE A 152 -3.46 5.08 -2.92
CA ILE A 152 -3.45 5.97 -1.74
C ILE A 152 -2.87 7.34 -2.12
N ALA A 153 -1.72 7.37 -2.77
CA ALA A 153 -1.09 8.62 -3.20
C ALA A 153 -2.03 9.43 -4.11
N LEU A 154 -2.64 8.80 -5.12
CA LEU A 154 -3.57 9.45 -6.05
C LEU A 154 -4.82 10.01 -5.33
N VAL A 155 -5.42 9.25 -4.41
CA VAL A 155 -6.57 9.71 -3.62
C VAL A 155 -6.21 10.94 -2.79
N PHE A 156 -5.04 10.97 -2.15
CA PHE A 156 -4.61 12.12 -1.36
C PHE A 156 -4.22 13.32 -2.24
N VAL A 157 -3.66 13.11 -3.43
CA VAL A 157 -3.45 14.18 -4.42
C VAL A 157 -4.80 14.74 -4.87
N ALA A 158 -5.78 13.88 -5.17
CA ALA A 158 -7.13 14.33 -5.53
C ALA A 158 -7.80 15.13 -4.39
N ALA A 159 -7.57 14.74 -3.13
CA ALA A 159 -8.08 15.45 -1.96
C ALA A 159 -7.47 16.86 -1.77
N LEU A 160 -6.34 17.17 -2.42
CA LEU A 160 -5.79 18.54 -2.44
C LEU A 160 -6.70 19.52 -3.19
N LEU A 161 -7.44 19.08 -4.21
CA LEU A 161 -8.32 19.95 -4.98
C LEU A 161 -9.40 20.61 -4.11
N PRO A 162 -10.26 19.88 -3.39
CA PRO A 162 -11.25 20.50 -2.51
C PRO A 162 -10.58 21.29 -1.37
N ALA A 163 -9.45 20.83 -0.84
CA ALA A 163 -8.74 21.56 0.23
C ALA A 163 -8.26 22.94 -0.22
N ILE A 164 -7.74 23.06 -1.45
CA ILE A 164 -7.31 24.34 -2.04
C ILE A 164 -8.51 25.26 -2.31
N LEU A 165 -9.61 24.70 -2.83
CA LEU A 165 -10.84 25.46 -3.13
C LEU A 165 -11.45 26.06 -1.85
N MET A 166 -11.54 25.27 -0.77
CA MET A 166 -12.02 25.74 0.54
C MET A 166 -11.11 26.80 1.14
N GLY A 167 -9.78 26.67 0.98
CA GLY A 167 -8.81 27.64 1.48
C GLY A 167 -8.88 29.01 0.78
N LYS A 168 -9.30 29.08 -0.48
CA LYS A 168 -9.51 30.33 -1.21
C LYS A 168 -10.80 31.06 -0.78
N GLY A 169 -11.88 30.32 -0.47
CA GLY A 169 -13.15 30.90 -0.02
C GLY A 169 -13.05 31.63 1.33
N SER A 170 -12.21 31.15 2.23
CA SER A 170 -11.97 31.76 3.55
C SER A 170 -11.15 33.07 3.51
N ARG A 171 -10.40 33.35 2.46
CA ARG A 171 -9.62 34.59 2.30
C ARG A 171 -10.41 35.77 1.74
N GLY A 172 -11.58 35.52 1.17
CA GLY A 172 -12.44 36.56 0.58
C GLY A 172 -13.44 37.22 1.55
N GLN A 173 -13.47 36.79 2.82
CA GLN A 173 -14.40 37.31 3.84
C GLN A 173 -13.70 38.08 4.98
N LYS A 174 -12.57 38.68 4.70
CA LYS A 174 -11.92 39.66 5.61
C LYS A 174 -12.01 41.07 5.06
#